data_3957d195abe4365167c4d44bd925e15c
#
_entry.id   3957d195abe4365167c4d44bd925e15c
#
_cell.length_a   1.000
_cell.length_b   1.000
_cell.length_c   1.000
_cell.angle_alpha   90.00
_cell.angle_beta   90.00
_cell.angle_gamma   90.00
#
_symmetry.space_group_name_H-M   'P 1'
#
loop_
_entity.id
_entity.type
_entity.pdbx_description
1 polymer ?
#
loop_
_entity_poly.entity_id
_entity_poly.type
_entity_poly.pdbx_seq_one_letter_code
_entity_poly.pdbx_strand_id
1 'polypeptide(L)'
;YRTDINALTLFGVPYPAGSTLAGNYDSHTYRFTTTLSPAQRWYWTGSTSYTDMRIVSSMNDNTSIAPYDGELLSLFTSWTFLYSPSTTLQSSYTFNHANYGQTLPLGLPMGSEFDQHAWRFDVRKKLGESDTLGIQYAYFRYRDELAAGFLDYDAHGIFVTWNRVFE
;
A
#
# COMPACT_ATOMS: atom_id res chain seq x y z
N TYR A 1 -0.49 18.99 14.84
CA TYR A 1 0.30 18.21 15.81
C TYR A 1 1.56 18.99 16.16
N ARG A 2 1.77 19.26 17.43
CA ARG A 2 3.00 19.91 17.92
C ARG A 2 3.79 18.84 18.66
N THR A 3 4.98 18.52 18.17
CA THR A 3 5.93 17.65 18.85
C THR A 3 7.10 18.48 19.30
N ASP A 4 7.30 18.61 20.61
CA ASP A 4 8.49 19.24 21.15
C ASP A 4 9.61 18.17 21.13
N ILE A 5 10.65 18.41 20.35
CA ILE A 5 11.83 17.55 20.33
C ILE A 5 12.84 18.14 21.31
N ASN A 6 13.24 17.36 22.31
CA ASN A 6 14.31 17.74 23.22
C ASN A 6 15.64 17.91 22.47
N ALA A 7 16.49 18.81 22.92
CA ALA A 7 17.80 19.03 22.33
C ALA A 7 18.57 17.72 22.17
N LEU A 8 18.96 17.40 20.94
CA LEU A 8 19.75 16.22 20.63
C LEU A 8 21.22 16.64 20.45
N THR A 9 22.14 15.92 21.06
CA THR A 9 23.57 16.12 20.82
C THR A 9 24.03 15.01 19.89
N LEU A 10 24.31 15.33 18.63
CA LEU A 10 24.88 14.40 17.65
C LEU A 10 26.34 14.76 17.41
N PHE A 11 27.26 13.83 17.60
CA PHE A 11 28.71 14.01 17.42
C PHE A 11 29.30 15.17 18.21
N GLY A 12 28.78 15.45 19.43
CA GLY A 12 29.27 16.53 20.27
C GLY A 12 28.79 17.94 19.89
N VAL A 13 27.96 18.07 18.87
CA VAL A 13 27.32 19.33 18.45
C VAL A 13 25.91 19.37 19.02
N PRO A 14 25.57 20.39 19.86
CA PRO A 14 24.22 20.54 20.34
C PRO A 14 23.33 21.06 19.20
N TYR A 15 22.30 20.31 18.87
CA TYR A 15 21.19 20.77 18.04
C TYR A 15 20.17 21.44 18.96
N PRO A 16 19.77 22.69 18.69
CA PRO A 16 18.80 23.37 19.53
C PRO A 16 17.47 22.60 19.53
N ALA A 17 16.88 22.51 20.72
CA ALA A 17 15.52 22.01 20.85
C ALA A 17 14.60 22.91 20.02
N GLY A 18 13.91 22.29 19.06
CA GLY A 18 12.94 22.97 18.23
C GLY A 18 11.55 22.31 18.41
N SER A 19 10.51 23.11 18.45
CA SER A 19 9.19 22.57 18.19
C SER A 19 9.11 22.31 16.69
N THR A 20 9.13 21.05 16.27
CA THR A 20 8.64 20.70 14.95
C THR A 20 7.12 20.92 14.99
N LEU A 21 6.68 22.06 14.51
CA LEU A 21 5.33 22.18 14.04
C LEU A 21 5.21 21.15 12.93
N ALA A 22 4.47 20.09 13.18
CA ALA A 22 3.98 19.24 12.12
C ALA A 22 3.27 20.17 11.13
N GLY A 23 3.79 20.24 9.92
CA GLY A 23 3.32 21.19 8.94
C GLY A 23 1.90 20.90 8.53
N ASN A 24 1.35 21.75 7.71
CA ASN A 24 0.10 21.50 7.05
C ASN A 24 0.25 20.25 6.18
N TYR A 25 -0.56 19.27 6.47
CA TYR A 25 -0.74 18.09 5.63
C TYR A 25 -1.95 18.34 4.75
N ASP A 26 -1.72 18.39 3.46
CA ASP A 26 -2.77 18.49 2.45
C ASP A 26 -2.76 17.23 1.60
N SER A 27 -3.93 16.63 1.39
CA SER A 27 -4.05 15.40 0.64
C SER A 27 -5.35 15.34 -0.11
N HIS A 28 -5.27 15.05 -1.39
CA HIS A 28 -6.40 14.83 -2.27
C HIS A 28 -6.42 13.39 -2.75
N THR A 29 -7.50 12.66 -2.46
CA THR A 29 -7.67 11.29 -2.92
C THR A 29 -8.87 11.19 -3.84
N TYR A 30 -8.64 10.70 -5.04
CA TYR A 30 -9.66 10.37 -6.03
C TYR A 30 -9.79 8.86 -6.09
N ARG A 31 -11.00 8.34 -5.90
CA ARG A 31 -11.26 6.90 -5.98
C ARG A 31 -12.44 6.62 -6.90
N PHE A 32 -12.24 5.65 -7.76
CA PHE A 32 -13.31 5.07 -8.57
C PHE A 32 -13.39 3.57 -8.29
N THR A 33 -14.60 3.07 -8.04
CA THR A 33 -14.83 1.64 -7.80
C THR A 33 -16.04 1.21 -8.60
N THR A 34 -15.93 0.05 -9.26
CA THR A 34 -17.03 -0.55 -9.99
C THR A 34 -17.15 -2.03 -9.66
N THR A 35 -18.36 -2.53 -9.64
CA THR A 35 -18.67 -3.94 -9.45
C THR A 35 -19.67 -4.36 -10.50
N LEU A 36 -19.36 -5.44 -11.20
CA LEU A 36 -20.16 -5.98 -12.28
C LEU A 36 -20.41 -7.49 -12.02
N SER A 37 -21.58 -7.93 -12.43
CA SER A 37 -21.94 -9.36 -12.49
C SER A 37 -22.31 -9.69 -13.93
N PRO A 38 -21.30 -9.96 -14.79
CA PRO A 38 -21.55 -10.19 -16.21
C PRO A 38 -22.32 -11.49 -16.49
N ALA A 39 -22.35 -12.42 -15.54
CA ALA A 39 -23.15 -13.64 -15.59
C ALA A 39 -23.51 -14.09 -14.18
N GLN A 40 -24.49 -15.00 -14.05
CA GLN A 40 -25.04 -15.45 -12.75
C GLN A 40 -24.00 -15.97 -11.73
N ARG A 41 -22.82 -16.38 -12.20
CA ARG A 41 -21.78 -16.99 -11.36
C ARG A 41 -20.47 -16.22 -11.38
N TRP A 42 -20.43 -15.08 -12.07
CA TRP A 42 -19.25 -14.25 -12.23
C TRP A 42 -19.45 -12.90 -11.59
N TYR A 43 -18.51 -12.54 -10.74
CA TYR A 43 -18.47 -11.24 -10.12
C TYR A 43 -17.10 -10.63 -10.36
N TRP A 44 -17.11 -9.40 -10.80
CA TRP A 44 -15.90 -8.62 -10.96
C TRP A 44 -15.99 -7.32 -10.18
N THR A 45 -14.90 -6.99 -9.50
CA THR A 45 -14.74 -5.71 -8.82
C THR A 45 -13.43 -5.09 -9.26
N GLY A 46 -13.50 -3.85 -9.71
CA GLY A 46 -12.33 -3.03 -10.05
C GLY A 46 -12.35 -1.74 -9.25
N SER A 47 -11.19 -1.32 -8.79
CA SER A 47 -11.01 -0.05 -8.10
C SER A 47 -9.70 0.58 -8.53
N THR A 48 -9.73 1.89 -8.77
CA THR A 48 -8.54 2.72 -8.93
C THR A 48 -8.59 3.87 -7.96
N SER A 49 -7.47 4.22 -7.37
CA SER A 49 -7.33 5.43 -6.56
C SER A 49 -6.02 6.13 -6.85
N TYR A 50 -6.08 7.43 -6.90
CA TYR A 50 -4.92 8.31 -6.98
C TYR A 50 -4.96 9.24 -5.78
N THR A 51 -3.85 9.32 -5.07
CA THR A 51 -3.66 10.22 -3.94
C THR A 51 -2.48 11.10 -4.22
N ASP A 52 -2.70 12.40 -4.14
CA ASP A 52 -1.68 13.44 -4.12
C ASP A 52 -1.58 13.99 -2.70
N MET A 53 -0.39 14.13 -2.17
CA MET A 53 -0.18 14.62 -0.82
C MET A 53 1.01 15.58 -0.76
N ARG A 54 0.88 16.58 0.10
CA ARG A 54 1.92 17.57 0.36
C ARG A 54 2.03 17.85 1.83
N ILE A 55 3.26 17.84 2.33
CA ILE A 55 3.57 18.18 3.71
C ILE A 55 4.46 19.41 3.71
N VAL A 56 3.96 20.51 4.25
CA VAL A 56 4.69 21.78 4.39
C VAL A 56 4.96 21.99 5.87
N SER A 57 6.22 22.05 6.28
CA SER A 57 6.64 22.34 7.66
C SER A 57 7.15 23.78 7.78
N SER A 58 7.23 24.29 9.01
CA SER A 58 7.83 25.61 9.25
C SER A 58 9.29 25.70 8.81
N MET A 59 9.96 24.57 8.61
CA MET A 59 11.31 24.53 8.06
C MET A 59 11.35 24.86 6.56
N ASN A 60 10.22 24.77 5.85
CA ASN A 60 10.13 25.13 4.43
C ASN A 60 10.13 26.64 4.18
N ASP A 61 10.05 27.47 5.22
CA ASP A 61 10.35 28.90 5.14
C ASP A 61 11.84 29.14 4.81
N ASN A 62 12.70 28.15 5.07
CA ASN A 62 14.05 28.13 4.55
C ASN A 62 14.01 27.60 3.12
N THR A 63 14.36 28.41 2.14
CA THR A 63 14.37 28.06 0.70
C THR A 63 15.25 26.85 0.35
N SER A 64 16.06 26.39 1.29
CA SER A 64 16.91 25.20 1.14
C SER A 64 16.19 23.89 1.46
N ILE A 65 14.98 23.93 1.97
CA ILE A 65 14.22 22.73 2.36
C ILE A 65 12.90 22.74 1.59
N ALA A 66 12.79 21.86 0.58
CA ALA A 66 11.56 21.69 -0.18
C ALA A 66 10.48 21.01 0.66
N PRO A 67 9.18 21.25 0.39
CA PRO A 67 8.10 20.42 0.91
C PRO A 67 8.30 18.95 0.56
N TYR A 68 7.76 18.08 1.38
CA TYR A 68 7.65 16.66 1.06
C TYR A 68 6.40 16.48 0.22
N ASP A 69 6.58 16.04 -1.02
CA ASP A 69 5.49 15.76 -1.94
C ASP A 69 5.38 14.25 -2.15
N GLY A 70 4.18 13.76 -2.37
CA GLY A 70 3.94 12.34 -2.57
C GLY A 70 2.74 12.04 -3.44
N GLU A 71 2.92 11.05 -4.30
CA GLU A 71 1.88 10.52 -5.17
C GLU A 71 1.74 9.01 -4.95
N LEU A 72 0.50 8.54 -4.88
CA LEU A 72 0.18 7.12 -4.80
C LEU A 72 -0.92 6.78 -5.79
N LEU A 73 -0.59 5.92 -6.75
CA LEU A 73 -1.54 5.27 -7.64
C LEU A 73 -1.78 3.85 -7.15
N SER A 74 -3.04 3.47 -6.94
CA SER A 74 -3.43 2.11 -6.59
C SER A 74 -4.47 1.59 -7.56
N LEU A 75 -4.23 0.38 -8.08
CA LEU A 75 -5.16 -0.37 -8.91
C LEU A 75 -5.48 -1.69 -8.22
N PHE A 76 -6.73 -2.04 -8.20
CA PHE A 76 -7.22 -3.32 -7.68
C PHE A 76 -8.22 -3.92 -8.64
N THR A 77 -8.10 -5.21 -8.89
CA THR A 77 -9.13 -5.98 -9.60
C THR A 77 -9.31 -7.34 -8.95
N SER A 78 -10.54 -7.81 -8.89
CA SER A 78 -10.90 -9.11 -8.34
C SER A 78 -11.97 -9.77 -9.17
N TRP A 79 -11.76 -11.04 -9.45
CA TRP A 79 -12.69 -11.93 -10.14
C TRP A 79 -13.10 -13.05 -9.19
N THR A 80 -14.40 -13.22 -9.02
CA THR A 80 -14.96 -14.32 -8.23
C THR A 80 -15.85 -15.15 -9.14
N PHE A 81 -15.61 -16.45 -9.13
CA PHE A 81 -16.39 -17.42 -9.86
C PHE A 81 -17.00 -18.46 -8.92
N LEU A 82 -18.30 -18.58 -8.93
CA LEU A 82 -19.04 -19.60 -8.20
C LEU A 82 -19.09 -20.88 -9.04
N TYR A 83 -18.06 -21.72 -8.89
CA TYR A 83 -17.96 -22.98 -9.62
C TYR A 83 -19.13 -23.92 -9.30
N SER A 84 -19.47 -24.03 -8.01
CA SER A 84 -20.62 -24.79 -7.52
C SER A 84 -21.20 -24.10 -6.26
N PRO A 85 -22.36 -24.53 -5.74
CA PRO A 85 -22.89 -24.01 -4.47
C PRO A 85 -21.91 -24.16 -3.28
N SER A 86 -20.97 -25.11 -3.38
CA SER A 86 -19.98 -25.38 -2.33
C SER A 86 -18.57 -24.89 -2.68
N THR A 87 -18.29 -24.44 -3.91
CA THR A 87 -16.94 -24.12 -4.34
C THR A 87 -16.88 -22.74 -4.99
N THR A 88 -16.03 -21.88 -4.45
CA THR A 88 -15.76 -20.54 -4.95
C THR A 88 -14.29 -20.43 -5.34
N LEU A 89 -14.03 -19.87 -6.50
CA LEU A 89 -12.72 -19.51 -6.99
C LEU A 89 -12.62 -17.99 -7.02
N GLN A 90 -11.51 -17.45 -6.55
CA GLN A 90 -11.26 -16.02 -6.60
C GLN A 90 -9.84 -15.76 -7.08
N SER A 91 -9.71 -14.79 -7.97
CA SER A 91 -8.41 -14.24 -8.36
C SER A 91 -8.44 -12.75 -8.12
N SER A 92 -7.38 -12.19 -7.55
CA SER A 92 -7.24 -10.75 -7.40
C SER A 92 -5.83 -10.29 -7.76
N TYR A 93 -5.77 -9.07 -8.25
CA TYR A 93 -4.53 -8.38 -8.56
C TYR A 93 -4.56 -6.99 -7.97
N THR A 94 -3.46 -6.60 -7.35
CA THR A 94 -3.24 -5.25 -6.82
C THR A 94 -1.94 -4.72 -7.41
N PHE A 95 -1.96 -3.47 -7.86
CA PHE A 95 -0.79 -2.70 -8.24
C PHE A 95 -0.78 -1.42 -7.44
N ASN A 96 0.36 -1.09 -6.86
CA ASN A 96 0.61 0.20 -6.23
C ASN A 96 1.89 0.78 -6.82
N HIS A 97 1.80 2.03 -7.25
CA HIS A 97 2.96 2.85 -7.58
C HIS A 97 2.98 4.03 -6.63
N ALA A 98 4.10 4.22 -5.96
CA ALA A 98 4.27 5.30 -5.01
C ALA A 98 5.55 6.07 -5.33
N ASN A 99 5.44 7.39 -5.33
CA ASN A 99 6.56 8.30 -5.44
C ASN A 99 6.43 9.35 -4.34
N TYR A 100 7.26 9.21 -3.30
CA TYR A 100 7.28 10.12 -2.16
C TYR A 100 8.66 10.70 -2.01
N GLY A 101 8.78 12.00 -1.87
CA GLY A 101 10.09 12.53 -1.62
C GLY A 101 10.16 14.03 -1.41
N GLN A 102 11.34 14.43 -1.06
CA GLN A 102 11.77 15.83 -1.08
C GLN A 102 13.17 15.90 -1.66
N THR A 103 13.46 16.99 -2.34
CA THR A 103 14.80 17.27 -2.84
C THR A 103 15.56 18.07 -1.78
N LEU A 104 16.63 17.50 -1.25
CA LEU A 104 17.51 18.21 -0.33
C LEU A 104 18.40 19.22 -1.08
N PRO A 105 18.95 20.24 -0.37
CA PRO A 105 20.04 21.04 -0.87
C PRO A 105 21.18 20.13 -1.33
N LEU A 106 21.74 20.34 -2.49
CA LEU A 106 22.69 19.48 -3.20
C LEU A 106 22.07 18.43 -4.13
N GLY A 107 20.73 18.44 -4.32
CA GLY A 107 20.07 17.56 -5.28
C GLY A 107 20.01 16.08 -4.86
N LEU A 108 20.28 15.78 -3.58
CA LEU A 108 20.12 14.42 -3.08
C LEU A 108 18.64 14.11 -2.88
N PRO A 109 18.07 13.11 -3.57
CA PRO A 109 16.69 12.70 -3.35
C PRO A 109 16.57 12.01 -1.98
N MET A 110 15.62 12.46 -1.17
CA MET A 110 15.16 11.70 -0.01
C MET A 110 13.71 11.31 -0.23
N GLY A 111 13.45 10.02 -0.27
CA GLY A 111 12.10 9.54 -0.50
C GLY A 111 12.04 8.04 -0.71
N SER A 112 10.94 7.61 -1.26
CA SER A 112 10.68 6.22 -1.66
C SER A 112 9.91 6.25 -2.97
N GLU A 113 10.43 5.56 -3.98
CA GLU A 113 9.76 5.37 -5.26
C GLU A 113 9.72 3.88 -5.53
N PHE A 114 8.51 3.31 -5.55
CA PHE A 114 8.39 1.88 -5.68
C PHE A 114 7.17 1.46 -6.49
N ASP A 115 7.31 0.29 -7.10
CA ASP A 115 6.25 -0.51 -7.69
C ASP A 115 6.01 -1.77 -6.87
N GLN A 116 4.76 -2.00 -6.54
CA GLN A 116 4.32 -3.20 -5.85
C GLN A 116 3.23 -3.91 -6.64
N HIS A 117 3.41 -5.19 -6.90
CA HIS A 117 2.43 -6.08 -7.52
C HIS A 117 2.06 -7.20 -6.56
N ALA A 118 0.80 -7.51 -6.47
CA ALA A 118 0.30 -8.64 -5.69
C ALA A 118 -0.76 -9.41 -6.48
N TRP A 119 -0.52 -10.69 -6.69
CA TRP A 119 -1.48 -11.64 -7.25
C TRP A 119 -1.91 -12.61 -6.18
N ARG A 120 -3.21 -12.88 -6.11
CA ARG A 120 -3.76 -13.88 -5.20
C ARG A 120 -4.76 -14.75 -5.94
N PHE A 121 -4.64 -16.06 -5.70
CA PHE A 121 -5.60 -17.07 -6.12
C PHE A 121 -6.12 -17.78 -4.89
N ASP A 122 -7.42 -17.86 -4.76
CA ASP A 122 -8.10 -18.46 -3.62
C ASP A 122 -9.13 -19.48 -4.10
N VAL A 123 -9.09 -20.66 -3.53
CA VAL A 123 -10.07 -21.70 -3.72
C VAL A 123 -10.69 -22.01 -2.38
N ARG A 124 -11.99 -21.81 -2.24
CA ARG A 124 -12.75 -22.14 -1.03
C ARG A 124 -13.78 -23.22 -1.33
N LYS A 125 -13.80 -24.24 -0.50
CA LYS A 125 -14.73 -25.36 -0.61
C LYS A 125 -15.41 -25.62 0.73
N LYS A 126 -16.76 -25.61 0.73
CA LYS A 126 -17.56 -26.12 1.83
C LYS A 126 -17.51 -27.63 1.80
N LEU A 127 -17.06 -28.26 2.90
CA LEU A 127 -16.95 -29.71 3.05
C LEU A 127 -18.18 -30.32 3.75
N GLY A 128 -19.10 -29.47 4.17
CA GLY A 128 -20.34 -29.82 4.87
C GLY A 128 -21.08 -28.56 5.27
N GLU A 129 -21.95 -28.65 6.27
CA GLU A 129 -22.67 -27.48 6.78
C GLU A 129 -21.76 -26.58 7.64
N SER A 130 -20.83 -27.19 8.38
CA SER A 130 -20.01 -26.50 9.37
C SER A 130 -18.56 -26.24 8.94
N ASP A 131 -18.05 -26.98 7.95
CA ASP A 131 -16.64 -26.93 7.59
C ASP A 131 -16.38 -26.25 6.25
N THR A 132 -15.36 -25.39 6.21
CA THR A 132 -14.88 -24.76 4.99
C THR A 132 -13.36 -24.86 4.92
N LEU A 133 -12.85 -25.39 3.80
CA LEU A 133 -11.42 -25.42 3.47
C LEU A 133 -11.10 -24.32 2.45
N GLY A 134 -10.07 -23.55 2.72
CA GLY A 134 -9.52 -22.56 1.80
C GLY A 134 -8.06 -22.87 1.49
N ILE A 135 -7.68 -22.69 0.22
CA ILE A 135 -6.28 -22.73 -0.23
C ILE A 135 -6.05 -21.44 -1.00
N GLN A 136 -5.06 -20.70 -0.58
CA GLN A 136 -4.67 -19.46 -1.22
C GLN A 136 -3.21 -19.54 -1.66
N TYR A 137 -2.95 -19.16 -2.90
CA TYR A 137 -1.62 -18.86 -3.40
C TYR A 137 -1.50 -17.34 -3.56
N ALA A 138 -0.37 -16.79 -3.13
CA ALA A 138 -0.06 -15.38 -3.29
C ALA A 138 1.35 -15.21 -3.89
N TYR A 139 1.46 -14.28 -4.82
CA TYR A 139 2.71 -13.80 -5.38
C TYR A 139 2.82 -12.32 -5.15
N PHE A 140 3.96 -11.88 -4.64
CA PHE A 140 4.29 -10.49 -4.41
C PHE A 140 5.57 -10.13 -5.13
N ARG A 141 5.56 -8.97 -5.75
CA ARG A 141 6.75 -8.37 -6.35
C ARG A 141 6.85 -6.92 -5.89
N TYR A 142 8.00 -6.54 -5.39
CA TYR A 142 8.33 -5.19 -4.97
C TYR A 142 9.60 -4.75 -5.66
N ARG A 143 9.60 -3.53 -6.18
CA ARG A 143 10.75 -2.89 -6.82
C ARG A 143 10.87 -1.48 -6.28
N ASP A 144 12.05 -1.13 -5.78
CA ASP A 144 12.38 0.19 -5.26
C ASP A 144 13.40 0.85 -6.19
N GLU A 145 12.98 1.93 -6.86
CA GLU A 145 13.82 2.60 -7.85
C GLU A 145 14.94 3.43 -7.20
N LEU A 146 14.71 3.95 -5.99
CA LEU A 146 15.70 4.78 -5.28
C LEU A 146 16.75 3.94 -4.55
N ALA A 147 16.42 2.73 -4.13
CA ALA A 147 17.35 1.85 -3.43
C ALA A 147 18.28 1.06 -4.36
N ALA A 148 18.33 1.38 -5.66
CA ALA A 148 19.14 0.69 -6.67
C ALA A 148 18.97 -0.85 -6.63
N GLY A 149 17.77 -1.32 -6.32
CA GLY A 149 17.41 -2.73 -6.27
C GLY A 149 17.74 -3.46 -4.95
N PHE A 150 18.34 -2.80 -3.97
CA PHE A 150 18.67 -3.45 -2.68
C PHE A 150 17.43 -3.88 -1.88
N LEU A 151 16.29 -3.25 -2.08
CA LEU A 151 15.04 -3.57 -1.43
C LEU A 151 14.10 -4.39 -2.32
N ASP A 152 14.54 -4.74 -3.52
CA ASP A 152 13.76 -5.54 -4.46
C ASP A 152 13.54 -6.95 -3.94
N TYR A 153 12.32 -7.43 -4.03
CA TYR A 153 12.03 -8.82 -3.73
C TYR A 153 10.88 -9.37 -4.55
N ASP A 154 10.92 -10.68 -4.74
CA ASP A 154 9.83 -11.51 -5.22
C ASP A 154 9.52 -12.54 -4.12
N ALA A 155 8.25 -12.69 -3.77
CA ALA A 155 7.82 -13.61 -2.71
C ALA A 155 6.62 -14.44 -3.15
N HIS A 156 6.60 -15.71 -2.76
CA HIS A 156 5.51 -16.65 -2.98
C HIS A 156 5.00 -17.15 -1.64
N GLY A 157 3.69 -17.21 -1.49
CA GLY A 157 3.06 -17.74 -0.29
C GLY A 157 1.95 -18.72 -0.62
N ILE A 158 1.85 -19.79 0.15
CA ILE A 158 0.71 -20.72 0.12
C ILE A 158 0.13 -20.74 1.52
N PHE A 159 -1.17 -20.50 1.61
CA PHE A 159 -1.91 -20.48 2.86
C PHE A 159 -3.05 -21.50 2.78
N VAL A 160 -3.19 -22.30 3.82
CA VAL A 160 -4.31 -23.24 3.97
C VAL A 160 -5.10 -22.80 5.20
N THR A 161 -6.39 -22.62 5.01
CA THR A 161 -7.32 -22.24 6.09
C THR A 161 -8.39 -23.28 6.24
N TRP A 162 -8.67 -23.67 7.46
CA TRP A 162 -9.81 -24.49 7.80
C TRP A 162 -10.65 -23.76 8.84
N ASN A 163 -11.91 -23.52 8.48
CA ASN A 163 -12.88 -22.87 9.36
C ASN A 163 -13.97 -23.87 9.71
N ARG A 164 -14.26 -23.98 11.00
CA ARG A 164 -15.35 -24.78 11.52
C ARG A 164 -16.28 -23.92 12.38
N VAL A 165 -17.55 -23.96 12.08
CA VAL A 165 -18.61 -23.36 12.88
C VAL A 165 -19.10 -24.40 13.88
N PHE A 166 -19.08 -24.10 15.16
CA PHE A 166 -19.63 -24.93 16.22
C PHE A 166 -21.00 -24.35 16.57
N GLU A 167 -22.03 -25.19 16.54
CA GLU A 167 -23.39 -24.86 17.01
C GLU A 167 -23.53 -25.07 18.51
#